data_d9d8612079e525e13804cd2e7c1b70d8
#
_entry.id   d9d8612079e525e13804cd2e7c1b70d8
#
_cell.length_a   1.000
_cell.length_b   1.000
_cell.length_c   1.000
_cell.angle_alpha   90.00
_cell.angle_beta   90.00
_cell.angle_gamma   90.00
#
_symmetry.space_group_name_H-M   'P 1'
#
loop_
_entity.id
_entity.type
_entity.pdbx_description
1 polymer ?
#
loop_
_entity_poly.entity_id
_entity_poly.type
_entity_poly.pdbx_seq_one_letter_code
_entity_poly.pdbx_strand_id
1 'polypeptide(L)'
;NAGASDGNYIFAKTKDAFDIGIMPKEMGKTADAVKAAFIEARRAAEFGFTATEYERYRQDYLSSMEKAYSNKDKRYNEQFYSQYLGHFLSNEPMPSIDYQYQTMKQLVPMIPVEAVNEVMKELVPPNDTNLVIMNFNNEKEGNVYPTEEALLGAVKAARAEQISAYVDNVKNEPLITEKPKAGTIKSEKKNAKFGYTELKLSNGATVVLKKSDLKKDQVILSAEGFGGSSLYGEKDFVNLKVFDDVIGQSGLGSFSLTELNKALAGKIANVNLSMDGLYTHASGSSTPKDVETMLQMLYLYFTNINKDQKSFDNLIKQYEVALKDRALSPDVALGDTTRASNHSLRKTFRR
;
A
#
# COMPACT_ATOMS: atom_id res chain seq x y z
N ASN A 1 -2.39 9.22 9.29
CA ASN A 1 -1.41 8.71 8.34
C ASN A 1 -0.26 9.71 8.20
N ALA A 2 0.96 9.21 8.05
CA ALA A 2 2.13 10.02 7.75
C ALA A 2 2.96 9.33 6.66
N GLY A 3 3.66 10.11 5.87
CA GLY A 3 4.62 9.64 4.88
C GLY A 3 5.79 10.61 4.81
N ALA A 4 6.97 10.13 4.46
CA ALA A 4 8.16 10.94 4.28
C ALA A 4 8.70 10.77 2.88
N SER A 5 9.25 11.84 2.32
CA SER A 5 9.89 11.84 1.01
C SER A 5 11.05 12.84 0.98
N ASP A 6 12.04 12.54 0.16
CA ASP A 6 13.12 13.44 -0.17
C ASP A 6 13.00 13.85 -1.64
N GLY A 7 13.17 15.12 -1.95
CA GLY A 7 13.01 15.64 -3.30
C GLY A 7 12.97 17.16 -3.36
N ASN A 8 12.35 17.69 -4.41
CA ASN A 8 12.27 19.13 -4.60
C ASN A 8 11.33 19.78 -3.58
N TYR A 9 11.73 20.93 -3.06
CA TYR A 9 10.87 21.76 -2.23
C TYR A 9 9.62 22.18 -3.01
N ILE A 10 8.45 22.06 -2.36
CA ILE A 10 7.13 22.22 -2.99
C ILE A 10 6.95 23.54 -3.79
N PHE A 11 7.65 24.62 -3.40
CA PHE A 11 7.55 25.94 -4.06
C PHE A 11 8.75 26.30 -4.94
N ALA A 12 9.81 25.49 -4.97
CA ALA A 12 11.02 25.86 -5.70
C ALA A 12 11.82 24.64 -6.17
N LYS A 13 11.87 24.42 -7.48
CA LYS A 13 12.66 23.32 -8.10
C LYS A 13 14.18 23.42 -7.85
N THR A 14 14.67 24.59 -7.44
CA THR A 14 16.10 24.82 -7.15
C THR A 14 16.48 24.55 -5.70
N LYS A 15 15.56 24.03 -4.91
CA LYS A 15 15.76 23.66 -3.50
C LYS A 15 15.28 22.25 -3.29
N ASP A 16 16.07 21.50 -2.57
CA ASP A 16 15.71 20.18 -2.10
C ASP A 16 15.14 20.28 -0.69
N ALA A 17 14.24 19.37 -0.34
CA ALA A 17 13.63 19.29 0.97
C ALA A 17 13.36 17.84 1.34
N PHE A 18 13.51 17.55 2.61
CA PHE A 18 12.97 16.35 3.21
C PHE A 18 11.59 16.69 3.80
N ASP A 19 10.56 16.11 3.23
CA ASP A 19 9.16 16.41 3.56
C ASP A 19 8.54 15.30 4.41
N ILE A 20 7.76 15.69 5.42
CA ILE A 20 6.90 14.76 6.16
C ILE A 20 5.46 15.22 6.03
N GLY A 21 4.70 14.51 5.20
CA GLY A 21 3.26 14.70 5.05
C GLY A 21 2.50 14.02 6.18
N ILE A 22 1.60 14.76 6.85
CA ILE A 22 0.86 14.28 8.01
C ILE A 22 -0.64 14.51 7.78
N MET A 23 -1.44 13.47 8.00
CA MET A 23 -2.88 13.58 8.03
C MET A 23 -3.38 13.23 9.46
N PRO A 24 -3.78 14.21 10.26
CA PRO A 24 -4.29 13.96 11.60
C PRO A 24 -5.61 13.17 11.55
N LYS A 25 -5.90 12.40 12.58
CA LYS A 25 -7.16 11.64 12.68
C LYS A 25 -8.37 12.52 12.98
N GLU A 26 -8.12 13.66 13.62
CA GLU A 26 -9.14 14.62 14.03
C GLU A 26 -8.56 16.03 13.82
N MET A 27 -9.40 16.98 13.41
CA MET A 27 -8.97 18.35 13.08
C MET A 27 -8.26 19.06 14.27
N GLY A 28 -8.78 18.93 15.49
CA GLY A 28 -8.18 19.51 16.68
C GLY A 28 -6.87 18.85 17.16
N LYS A 29 -6.41 17.78 16.48
CA LYS A 29 -5.22 16.99 16.84
C LYS A 29 -4.02 17.25 15.94
N THR A 30 -4.02 18.32 15.16
CA THR A 30 -2.93 18.64 14.23
C THR A 30 -1.60 18.84 14.94
N ALA A 31 -1.58 19.59 16.05
CA ALA A 31 -0.35 19.80 16.84
C ALA A 31 0.19 18.49 17.44
N ASP A 32 -0.70 17.61 17.97
CA ASP A 32 -0.30 16.30 18.47
C ASP A 32 0.29 15.42 17.35
N ALA A 33 -0.29 15.48 16.15
CA ALA A 33 0.18 14.74 14.98
C ALA A 33 1.55 15.26 14.50
N VAL A 34 1.76 16.57 14.51
CA VAL A 34 3.07 17.19 14.21
C VAL A 34 4.10 16.75 15.24
N LYS A 35 3.77 16.82 16.55
CA LYS A 35 4.66 16.34 17.61
C LYS A 35 5.06 14.88 17.39
N ALA A 36 4.09 14.00 17.13
CA ALA A 36 4.34 12.58 16.93
C ALA A 36 5.24 12.30 15.73
N ALA A 37 4.97 12.93 14.57
CA ALA A 37 5.79 12.78 13.38
C ALA A 37 7.23 13.31 13.59
N PHE A 38 7.37 14.42 14.28
CA PHE A 38 8.67 14.98 14.58
C PHE A 38 9.50 14.09 15.53
N ILE A 39 8.84 13.43 16.49
CA ILE A 39 9.48 12.43 17.36
C ILE A 39 10.01 11.25 16.52
N GLU A 40 9.23 10.75 15.56
CA GLU A 40 9.69 9.64 14.73
C GLU A 40 10.82 10.04 13.78
N ALA A 41 10.78 11.25 13.19
CA ALA A 41 11.89 11.78 12.42
C ALA A 41 13.18 11.90 13.26
N ARG A 42 13.09 12.44 14.48
CA ARG A 42 14.19 12.47 15.42
C ARG A 42 14.70 11.07 15.78
N ARG A 43 13.79 10.13 16.00
CA ARG A 43 14.14 8.73 16.31
C ARG A 43 15.00 8.14 15.20
N ALA A 44 14.60 8.33 13.95
CA ALA A 44 15.36 7.87 12.79
C ALA A 44 16.74 8.57 12.69
N ALA A 45 16.81 9.87 12.96
CA ALA A 45 18.07 10.61 12.92
C ALA A 45 19.00 10.29 14.10
N GLU A 46 18.47 10.16 15.32
CA GLU A 46 19.28 9.97 16.55
C GLU A 46 19.74 8.52 16.72
N PHE A 47 18.90 7.54 16.39
CA PHE A 47 19.19 6.11 16.60
C PHE A 47 19.42 5.34 15.29
N GLY A 48 19.06 5.90 14.15
CA GLY A 48 19.16 5.26 12.84
C GLY A 48 18.09 4.20 12.62
N PHE A 49 18.09 3.67 11.39
CA PHE A 49 17.34 2.48 11.02
C PHE A 49 18.04 1.22 11.50
N THR A 50 17.28 0.19 11.84
CA THR A 50 17.85 -1.11 12.20
C THR A 50 18.37 -1.84 10.98
N ALA A 51 19.34 -2.74 11.18
CA ALA A 51 19.86 -3.57 10.11
C ALA A 51 18.77 -4.41 9.41
N THR A 52 17.74 -4.84 10.16
CA THR A 52 16.62 -5.61 9.62
C THR A 52 15.65 -4.77 8.79
N GLU A 53 15.40 -3.52 9.15
CA GLU A 53 14.63 -2.58 8.32
C GLU A 53 15.35 -2.30 7.00
N TYR A 54 16.64 -1.99 7.09
CA TYR A 54 17.46 -1.72 5.91
C TYR A 54 17.56 -2.94 4.99
N GLU A 55 17.76 -4.13 5.54
CA GLU A 55 17.84 -5.36 4.74
C GLU A 55 16.55 -5.65 3.99
N ARG A 56 15.38 -5.42 4.61
CA ARG A 56 14.07 -5.55 3.92
C ARG A 56 13.95 -4.59 2.74
N TYR A 57 14.26 -3.32 2.97
CA TYR A 57 14.22 -2.32 1.90
C TYR A 57 15.19 -2.68 0.76
N ARG A 58 16.40 -3.13 1.10
CA ARG A 58 17.41 -3.56 0.13
C ARG A 58 16.91 -4.73 -0.72
N GLN A 59 16.27 -5.71 -0.10
CA GLN A 59 15.69 -6.85 -0.81
C GLN A 59 14.53 -6.44 -1.72
N ASP A 60 13.64 -5.58 -1.25
CA ASP A 60 12.53 -5.04 -2.04
C ASP A 60 13.04 -4.25 -3.25
N TYR A 61 14.05 -3.41 -3.05
CA TYR A 61 14.67 -2.64 -4.12
C TYR A 61 15.30 -3.56 -5.18
N LEU A 62 16.13 -4.52 -4.78
CA LEU A 62 16.78 -5.46 -5.70
C LEU A 62 15.76 -6.34 -6.45
N SER A 63 14.71 -6.81 -5.77
CA SER A 63 13.64 -7.58 -6.40
C SER A 63 12.87 -6.75 -7.43
N SER A 64 12.62 -5.48 -7.13
CA SER A 64 11.96 -4.56 -8.06
C SER A 64 12.83 -4.27 -9.29
N MET A 65 14.13 -4.09 -9.10
CA MET A 65 15.10 -3.92 -10.18
C MET A 65 15.21 -5.16 -11.07
N GLU A 66 15.25 -6.35 -10.49
CA GLU A 66 15.24 -7.62 -11.22
C GLU A 66 13.99 -7.77 -12.09
N LYS A 67 12.81 -7.45 -11.53
CA LYS A 67 11.54 -7.45 -12.27
C LYS A 67 11.54 -6.44 -13.41
N ALA A 68 12.02 -5.22 -13.18
CA ALA A 68 12.13 -4.20 -14.23
C ALA A 68 13.07 -4.66 -15.36
N TYR A 69 14.22 -5.24 -15.02
CA TYR A 69 15.17 -5.78 -15.98
C TYR A 69 14.59 -6.95 -16.79
N SER A 70 13.91 -7.90 -16.13
CA SER A 70 13.29 -9.06 -16.80
C SER A 70 12.23 -8.64 -17.83
N ASN A 71 11.61 -7.49 -17.63
CA ASN A 71 10.57 -6.94 -18.52
C ASN A 71 11.08 -5.80 -19.42
N LYS A 72 12.40 -5.61 -19.58
CA LYS A 72 12.99 -4.49 -20.31
C LYS A 72 12.49 -4.34 -21.75
N ASP A 73 12.25 -5.47 -22.43
CA ASP A 73 11.76 -5.51 -23.83
C ASP A 73 10.23 -5.37 -23.93
N LYS A 74 9.52 -5.28 -22.81
CA LYS A 74 8.06 -5.18 -22.71
C LYS A 74 7.61 -3.91 -21.98
N ARG A 75 8.45 -2.88 -21.98
CA ARG A 75 8.14 -1.59 -21.34
C ARG A 75 7.11 -0.83 -22.15
N TYR A 76 6.23 -0.11 -21.44
CA TYR A 76 5.27 0.81 -22.03
C TYR A 76 5.92 2.15 -22.39
N ASN A 77 5.36 2.84 -23.37
CA ASN A 77 5.87 4.15 -23.81
C ASN A 77 5.87 5.20 -22.70
N GLU A 78 4.91 5.14 -21.78
CA GLU A 78 4.82 6.04 -20.63
C GLU A 78 6.06 5.98 -19.73
N GLN A 79 6.68 4.82 -19.60
CA GLN A 79 7.89 4.65 -18.79
C GLN A 79 9.11 5.34 -19.44
N PHE A 80 9.17 5.36 -20.77
CA PHE A 80 10.19 6.10 -21.51
C PHE A 80 9.91 7.60 -21.48
N TYR A 81 8.65 8.00 -21.63
CA TYR A 81 8.26 9.40 -21.58
C TYR A 81 8.68 10.08 -20.28
N SER A 82 8.39 9.45 -19.14
CA SER A 82 8.78 9.98 -17.83
C SER A 82 10.30 10.15 -17.70
N GLN A 83 11.07 9.18 -18.18
CA GLN A 83 12.52 9.23 -18.17
C GLN A 83 13.09 10.35 -19.05
N TYR A 84 12.52 10.52 -20.27
CA TYR A 84 12.94 11.58 -21.19
C TYR A 84 12.55 12.95 -20.66
N LEU A 85 11.39 13.07 -20.05
CA LEU A 85 10.92 14.33 -19.47
C LEU A 85 11.79 14.74 -18.29
N GLY A 86 12.14 13.83 -17.38
CA GLY A 86 13.06 14.07 -16.27
C GLY A 86 14.43 14.53 -16.76
N HIS A 87 14.97 13.86 -17.77
CA HIS A 87 16.23 14.28 -18.39
C HIS A 87 16.13 15.69 -19.00
N PHE A 88 15.09 15.96 -19.77
CA PHE A 88 14.92 17.26 -20.46
C PHE A 88 14.71 18.41 -19.46
N LEU A 89 13.90 18.22 -18.42
CA LEU A 89 13.55 19.28 -17.47
C LEU A 89 14.58 19.49 -16.37
N SER A 90 15.26 18.42 -15.94
CA SER A 90 16.08 18.41 -14.73
C SER A 90 17.49 17.85 -14.96
N ASN A 91 17.83 17.56 -16.22
CA ASN A 91 19.12 16.94 -16.61
C ASN A 91 19.42 15.63 -15.85
N GLU A 92 18.37 14.89 -15.51
CA GLU A 92 18.51 13.60 -14.84
C GLU A 92 19.24 12.57 -15.72
N PRO A 93 20.15 11.75 -15.16
CA PRO A 93 20.81 10.71 -15.95
C PRO A 93 19.82 9.71 -16.54
N MET A 94 20.06 9.29 -17.78
CA MET A 94 19.27 8.25 -18.46
C MET A 94 20.12 6.98 -18.73
N PRO A 95 20.51 6.24 -17.71
CA PRO A 95 21.20 4.99 -17.93
C PRO A 95 20.30 3.95 -18.59
N SER A 96 20.88 3.06 -19.41
CA SER A 96 20.13 1.91 -19.87
C SER A 96 19.74 1.01 -18.71
N ILE A 97 18.62 0.30 -18.84
CA ILE A 97 18.16 -0.63 -17.81
C ILE A 97 19.18 -1.74 -17.53
N ASP A 98 19.95 -2.15 -18.53
CA ASP A 98 21.03 -3.13 -18.38
C ASP A 98 22.13 -2.57 -17.47
N TYR A 99 22.60 -1.36 -17.75
CA TYR A 99 23.62 -0.70 -16.92
C TYR A 99 23.11 -0.47 -15.50
N GLN A 100 21.91 0.08 -15.36
CA GLN A 100 21.30 0.35 -14.05
C GLN A 100 21.17 -0.92 -13.22
N TYR A 101 20.64 -2.01 -13.79
CA TYR A 101 20.47 -3.28 -13.09
C TYR A 101 21.80 -3.87 -12.64
N GLN A 102 22.79 -3.94 -13.55
CA GLN A 102 24.10 -4.52 -13.22
C GLN A 102 24.82 -3.69 -12.15
N THR A 103 24.77 -2.37 -12.28
CA THR A 103 25.40 -1.45 -11.32
C THR A 103 24.75 -1.57 -9.94
N MET A 104 23.41 -1.49 -9.87
CA MET A 104 22.70 -1.55 -8.59
C MET A 104 22.80 -2.91 -7.92
N LYS A 105 22.82 -3.99 -8.69
CA LYS A 105 23.04 -5.34 -8.18
C LYS A 105 24.40 -5.50 -7.49
N GLN A 106 25.41 -4.76 -7.94
CA GLN A 106 26.74 -4.76 -7.33
C GLN A 106 26.85 -3.77 -6.17
N LEU A 107 26.36 -2.55 -6.35
CA LEU A 107 26.55 -1.47 -5.38
C LEU A 107 25.65 -1.59 -4.14
N VAL A 108 24.38 -1.90 -4.34
CA VAL A 108 23.39 -1.91 -3.23
C VAL A 108 23.79 -2.87 -2.10
N PRO A 109 24.30 -4.08 -2.35
CA PRO A 109 24.80 -4.95 -1.27
C PRO A 109 26.00 -4.41 -0.50
N MET A 110 26.74 -3.47 -1.10
CA MET A 110 27.95 -2.88 -0.50
C MET A 110 27.65 -1.67 0.38
N ILE A 111 26.45 -1.09 0.27
CA ILE A 111 26.05 0.06 1.08
C ILE A 111 25.71 -0.46 2.49
N PRO A 112 26.40 -0.03 3.55
CA PRO A 112 26.07 -0.41 4.91
C PRO A 112 24.92 0.46 5.46
N VAL A 113 24.21 -0.03 6.45
CA VAL A 113 23.11 0.73 7.09
C VAL A 113 23.60 2.03 7.74
N GLU A 114 24.84 2.04 8.19
CA GLU A 114 25.48 3.20 8.81
C GLU A 114 25.57 4.38 7.83
N ALA A 115 25.84 4.12 6.55
CA ALA A 115 25.87 5.17 5.53
C ALA A 115 24.49 5.78 5.31
N VAL A 116 23.41 4.98 5.34
CA VAL A 116 22.03 5.46 5.26
C VAL A 116 21.67 6.29 6.50
N ASN A 117 22.13 5.84 7.69
CA ASN A 117 21.88 6.54 8.94
C ASN A 117 22.61 7.91 9.01
N GLU A 118 23.79 8.04 8.40
CA GLU A 118 24.45 9.35 8.31
C GLU A 118 23.65 10.33 7.43
N VAL A 119 23.13 9.88 6.28
CA VAL A 119 22.24 10.70 5.45
C VAL A 119 21.00 11.15 6.23
N MET A 120 20.40 10.26 7.02
CA MET A 120 19.22 10.62 7.82
C MET A 120 19.51 11.74 8.83
N LYS A 121 20.73 11.79 9.42
CA LYS A 121 21.15 12.88 10.31
C LYS A 121 21.27 14.22 9.58
N GLU A 122 21.66 14.20 8.31
CA GLU A 122 21.71 15.41 7.48
C GLU A 122 20.30 15.90 7.13
N LEU A 123 19.38 14.98 6.81
CA LEU A 123 18.00 15.30 6.45
C LEU A 123 17.18 15.86 7.63
N VAL A 124 17.47 15.40 8.86
CA VAL A 124 16.78 15.83 10.09
C VAL A 124 17.81 16.39 11.09
N PRO A 125 18.26 17.63 10.90
CA PRO A 125 19.27 18.23 11.75
C PRO A 125 18.74 18.47 13.19
N PRO A 126 19.64 18.55 14.18
CA PRO A 126 19.26 18.72 15.58
C PRO A 126 18.71 20.12 15.92
N ASN A 127 18.75 21.04 14.98
CA ASN A 127 18.22 22.41 15.12
C ASN A 127 17.05 22.64 14.17
N ASP A 128 16.37 23.77 14.33
CA ASP A 128 15.20 24.14 13.52
C ASP A 128 15.56 25.08 12.37
N THR A 129 16.83 25.16 11.97
CA THR A 129 17.27 25.95 10.81
C THR A 129 16.65 25.36 9.56
N ASN A 130 15.99 26.22 8.78
CA ASN A 130 15.27 25.84 7.56
C ASN A 130 14.04 24.91 7.78
N LEU A 131 13.56 24.77 9.03
CA LEU A 131 12.30 24.07 9.29
C LEU A 131 11.11 24.90 8.80
N VAL A 132 10.28 24.32 7.94
CA VAL A 132 9.04 24.92 7.48
C VAL A 132 7.88 23.99 7.84
N ILE A 133 6.85 24.54 8.47
CA ILE A 133 5.61 23.83 8.74
C ILE A 133 4.50 24.49 7.95
N MET A 134 3.85 23.71 7.10
CA MET A 134 2.70 24.15 6.32
C MET A 134 1.47 23.37 6.73
N ASN A 135 0.38 24.07 6.97
CA ASN A 135 -0.89 23.47 7.33
C ASN A 135 -1.94 23.84 6.29
N PHE A 136 -2.47 22.84 5.62
CA PHE A 136 -3.50 22.96 4.61
C PHE A 136 -4.81 22.41 5.15
N ASN A 137 -5.70 23.29 5.57
CA ASN A 137 -7.02 22.91 6.05
C ASN A 137 -8.10 23.37 5.08
N ASN A 138 -9.18 22.61 5.00
CA ASN A 138 -10.40 23.10 4.39
C ASN A 138 -11.03 24.16 5.29
N GLU A 139 -11.26 25.36 4.76
CA GLU A 139 -12.00 26.40 5.46
C GLU A 139 -13.47 25.95 5.66
N LYS A 140 -13.86 25.85 6.92
CA LYS A 140 -15.21 25.48 7.32
C LYS A 140 -15.55 26.15 8.64
N GLU A 141 -16.74 26.69 8.73
CA GLU A 141 -17.26 27.25 9.98
C GLU A 141 -17.29 26.18 11.07
N GLY A 142 -16.77 26.51 12.25
CA GLY A 142 -16.65 25.59 13.38
C GLY A 142 -15.40 24.71 13.40
N ASN A 143 -14.53 24.77 12.38
CA ASN A 143 -13.25 24.10 12.41
C ASN A 143 -12.26 24.84 13.32
N VAL A 144 -11.51 24.06 14.10
CA VAL A 144 -10.40 24.59 14.91
C VAL A 144 -9.10 24.36 14.17
N TYR A 145 -8.46 25.44 13.76
CA TYR A 145 -7.16 25.42 13.11
C TYR A 145 -6.04 25.55 14.14
N PRO A 146 -4.91 24.87 13.97
CA PRO A 146 -3.77 25.06 14.85
C PRO A 146 -3.23 26.48 14.68
N THR A 147 -2.89 27.13 15.78
CA THR A 147 -2.17 28.40 15.72
C THR A 147 -0.68 28.16 15.48
N GLU A 148 0.03 29.20 15.07
CA GLU A 148 1.49 29.14 14.90
C GLU A 148 2.17 28.73 16.20
N GLU A 149 1.76 29.30 17.34
CA GLU A 149 2.29 28.98 18.65
C GLU A 149 2.04 27.50 19.03
N ALA A 150 0.89 26.94 18.66
CA ALA A 150 0.59 25.52 18.92
C ALA A 150 1.50 24.59 18.09
N LEU A 151 1.75 24.92 16.82
CA LEU A 151 2.66 24.15 15.96
C LEU A 151 4.12 24.26 16.43
N LEU A 152 4.59 25.47 16.75
CA LEU A 152 5.93 25.68 17.31
C LEU A 152 6.08 25.02 18.69
N GLY A 153 5.03 25.06 19.51
CA GLY A 153 4.97 24.37 20.79
C GLY A 153 5.08 22.87 20.64
N ALA A 154 4.45 22.29 19.63
CA ALA A 154 4.53 20.87 19.29
C ALA A 154 5.95 20.43 18.93
N VAL A 155 6.67 21.24 18.11
CA VAL A 155 8.08 20.99 17.76
C VAL A 155 8.96 21.08 19.00
N LYS A 156 8.83 22.13 19.81
CA LYS A 156 9.60 22.28 21.06
C LYS A 156 9.36 21.10 22.00
N ALA A 157 8.11 20.68 22.17
CA ALA A 157 7.76 19.52 22.99
C ALA A 157 8.36 18.23 22.42
N ALA A 158 8.33 18.05 21.10
CA ALA A 158 8.96 16.92 20.43
C ALA A 158 10.49 16.92 20.61
N ARG A 159 11.15 18.08 20.57
CA ARG A 159 12.59 18.21 20.85
C ARG A 159 12.97 17.86 22.29
N ALA A 160 12.11 18.18 23.25
CA ALA A 160 12.34 17.92 24.67
C ALA A 160 11.98 16.48 25.10
N GLU A 161 11.25 15.74 24.26
CA GLU A 161 10.80 14.39 24.57
C GLU A 161 11.99 13.43 24.69
N GLN A 162 12.00 12.60 25.74
CA GLN A 162 12.93 11.47 25.80
C GLN A 162 12.45 10.35 24.93
N ILE A 163 13.27 9.96 23.99
CA ILE A 163 12.95 8.90 23.00
C ILE A 163 13.95 7.75 23.11
N SER A 164 13.50 6.58 22.70
CA SER A 164 14.34 5.37 22.62
C SER A 164 14.41 4.89 21.16
N ALA A 165 15.43 4.09 20.87
CA ALA A 165 15.56 3.45 19.57
C ALA A 165 14.31 2.63 19.21
N TYR A 166 14.00 2.55 17.93
CA TYR A 166 12.96 1.67 17.42
C TYR A 166 13.38 0.21 17.59
N VAL A 167 12.43 -0.62 18.03
CA VAL A 167 12.62 -2.08 18.12
C VAL A 167 11.86 -2.73 17.00
N ASP A 168 12.58 -3.32 16.08
CA ASP A 168 12.00 -3.99 14.92
C ASP A 168 11.59 -5.43 15.26
N ASN A 169 10.34 -5.58 15.69
CA ASN A 169 9.76 -6.90 15.96
C ASN A 169 9.39 -7.57 14.62
N VAL A 170 10.18 -8.54 14.20
CA VAL A 170 9.94 -9.36 13.00
C VAL A 170 9.53 -10.75 13.42
N LYS A 171 8.41 -11.25 12.90
CA LYS A 171 8.02 -12.64 13.03
C LYS A 171 8.77 -13.50 12.03
N ASN A 172 9.58 -14.44 12.52
CA ASN A 172 10.30 -15.42 11.72
C ASN A 172 9.55 -16.77 11.69
N GLU A 173 8.30 -16.74 11.23
CA GLU A 173 7.50 -17.93 11.07
C GLU A 173 6.95 -18.01 9.63
N PRO A 174 6.64 -19.20 9.10
CA PRO A 174 6.04 -19.31 7.77
C PRO A 174 4.61 -18.76 7.79
N LEU A 175 4.13 -18.26 6.64
CA LEU A 175 2.75 -17.77 6.48
C LEU A 175 1.72 -18.86 6.81
N ILE A 176 2.04 -20.11 6.48
CA ILE A 176 1.21 -21.29 6.77
C ILE A 176 2.06 -22.27 7.60
N THR A 177 1.68 -22.50 8.84
CA THR A 177 2.36 -23.43 9.74
C THR A 177 1.99 -24.88 9.48
N GLU A 178 0.70 -25.12 9.17
CA GLU A 178 0.18 -26.46 8.86
C GLU A 178 -0.17 -26.53 7.36
N LYS A 179 0.56 -27.35 6.61
CA LYS A 179 0.29 -27.50 5.17
C LYS A 179 -1.12 -28.04 4.97
N PRO A 180 -1.94 -27.39 4.12
CA PRO A 180 -3.27 -27.90 3.80
C PRO A 180 -3.17 -29.27 3.14
N LYS A 181 -4.17 -30.12 3.37
CA LYS A 181 -4.24 -31.42 2.73
C LYS A 181 -4.31 -31.25 1.21
N ALA A 182 -3.39 -31.89 0.51
CA ALA A 182 -3.35 -31.84 -0.94
C ALA A 182 -4.64 -32.36 -1.58
N GLY A 183 -5.21 -31.58 -2.50
CA GLY A 183 -6.29 -32.02 -3.36
C GLY A 183 -5.76 -32.84 -4.55
N THR A 184 -6.69 -33.41 -5.33
CA THR A 184 -6.37 -34.12 -6.55
C THR A 184 -7.04 -33.48 -7.77
N ILE A 185 -6.44 -33.65 -8.93
CA ILE A 185 -7.04 -33.25 -10.22
C ILE A 185 -7.95 -34.38 -10.67
N LYS A 186 -9.26 -34.10 -10.79
CA LYS A 186 -10.26 -35.07 -11.26
C LYS A 186 -10.30 -35.18 -12.77
N SER A 187 -10.08 -34.08 -13.48
CA SER A 187 -10.03 -34.08 -14.94
C SER A 187 -9.18 -32.95 -15.47
N GLU A 188 -8.58 -33.16 -16.63
CA GLU A 188 -7.82 -32.18 -17.39
C GLU A 188 -8.38 -32.13 -18.82
N LYS A 189 -8.66 -30.91 -19.33
CA LYS A 189 -9.15 -30.67 -20.69
C LYS A 189 -8.38 -29.53 -21.33
N LYS A 190 -7.76 -29.79 -22.46
CA LYS A 190 -7.07 -28.77 -23.28
C LYS A 190 -8.03 -28.13 -24.25
N ASN A 191 -8.02 -26.80 -24.31
CA ASN A 191 -8.75 -26.01 -25.31
C ASN A 191 -7.75 -25.44 -26.32
N ALA A 192 -7.63 -26.11 -27.47
CA ALA A 192 -6.68 -25.71 -28.53
C ALA A 192 -7.05 -24.36 -29.18
N LYS A 193 -8.35 -24.02 -29.28
CA LYS A 193 -8.82 -22.77 -29.89
C LYS A 193 -8.35 -21.53 -29.10
N PHE A 194 -8.38 -21.59 -27.80
CA PHE A 194 -8.02 -20.47 -26.91
C PHE A 194 -6.69 -20.65 -26.19
N GLY A 195 -6.02 -21.80 -26.36
CA GLY A 195 -4.70 -22.07 -25.84
C GLY A 195 -4.63 -22.16 -24.31
N TYR A 196 -5.65 -22.74 -23.65
CA TYR A 196 -5.65 -22.96 -22.22
C TYR A 196 -5.88 -24.42 -21.83
N THR A 197 -5.53 -24.75 -20.61
CA THR A 197 -5.84 -26.05 -19.96
C THR A 197 -6.81 -25.81 -18.83
N GLU A 198 -7.93 -26.53 -18.81
CA GLU A 198 -8.91 -26.55 -17.74
C GLU A 198 -8.67 -27.75 -16.84
N LEU A 199 -8.56 -27.52 -15.52
CA LEU A 199 -8.41 -28.55 -14.49
C LEU A 199 -9.63 -28.51 -13.58
N LYS A 200 -10.23 -29.66 -13.31
CA LYS A 200 -11.23 -29.80 -12.24
C LYS A 200 -10.60 -30.43 -11.02
N LEU A 201 -10.68 -29.75 -9.90
CA LEU A 201 -10.10 -30.20 -8.63
C LEU A 201 -11.09 -31.03 -7.82
N SER A 202 -10.57 -31.81 -6.86
CA SER A 202 -11.38 -32.67 -6.01
C SER A 202 -12.36 -31.92 -5.09
N ASN A 203 -12.06 -30.64 -4.78
CA ASN A 203 -12.94 -29.75 -4.00
C ASN A 203 -14.03 -29.06 -4.86
N GLY A 204 -14.12 -29.35 -6.16
CA GLY A 204 -15.08 -28.76 -7.07
C GLY A 204 -14.58 -27.49 -7.80
N ALA A 205 -13.45 -26.92 -7.42
CA ALA A 205 -12.91 -25.75 -8.08
C ALA A 205 -12.48 -26.08 -9.53
N THR A 206 -12.70 -25.14 -10.44
CA THR A 206 -12.20 -25.20 -11.83
C THR A 206 -11.03 -24.22 -11.95
N VAL A 207 -9.89 -24.71 -12.40
CA VAL A 207 -8.69 -23.90 -12.63
C VAL A 207 -8.41 -23.84 -14.12
N VAL A 208 -8.25 -22.64 -14.67
CA VAL A 208 -7.90 -22.40 -16.07
C VAL A 208 -6.47 -21.88 -16.12
N LEU A 209 -5.59 -22.63 -16.75
CA LEU A 209 -4.19 -22.29 -16.92
C LEU A 209 -3.94 -21.86 -18.38
N LYS A 210 -3.47 -20.63 -18.54
CA LYS A 210 -3.09 -20.11 -19.87
C LYS A 210 -1.67 -19.54 -19.81
N LYS A 211 -0.78 -20.12 -20.61
CA LYS A 211 0.56 -19.57 -20.82
C LYS A 211 0.47 -18.33 -21.72
N SER A 212 1.18 -17.26 -21.36
CA SER A 212 1.28 -16.04 -22.14
C SER A 212 2.74 -15.61 -22.26
N ASP A 213 3.08 -14.94 -23.36
CA ASP A 213 4.39 -14.34 -23.63
C ASP A 213 4.36 -12.81 -23.62
N LEU A 214 3.22 -12.21 -23.18
CA LEU A 214 3.04 -10.76 -23.14
C LEU A 214 4.00 -10.08 -22.15
N LYS A 215 4.27 -10.76 -21.02
CA LYS A 215 5.27 -10.32 -20.05
C LYS A 215 6.09 -11.52 -19.60
N LYS A 216 7.37 -11.30 -19.36
CA LYS A 216 8.23 -12.26 -18.69
C LYS A 216 8.05 -12.14 -17.17
N ASP A 217 8.35 -13.22 -16.49
CA ASP A 217 8.45 -13.24 -15.02
C ASP A 217 7.19 -12.72 -14.31
N GLN A 218 6.01 -13.03 -14.86
CA GLN A 218 4.74 -12.64 -14.26
C GLN A 218 3.73 -13.81 -14.26
N VAL A 219 3.10 -14.03 -13.11
CA VAL A 219 1.91 -14.86 -12.94
C VAL A 219 0.76 -13.96 -12.51
N ILE A 220 -0.37 -14.04 -13.20
CA ILE A 220 -1.59 -13.32 -12.84
C ILE A 220 -2.60 -14.34 -12.33
N LEU A 221 -3.22 -14.03 -11.19
CA LEU A 221 -4.31 -14.77 -10.59
C LEU A 221 -5.61 -13.97 -10.75
N SER A 222 -6.65 -14.63 -11.24
CA SER A 222 -8.03 -14.13 -11.16
C SER A 222 -8.92 -15.30 -10.77
N ALA A 223 -9.66 -15.16 -9.68
CA ALA A 223 -10.59 -16.16 -9.19
C ALA A 223 -11.93 -15.51 -8.90
N GLU A 224 -13.01 -16.21 -9.24
CA GLU A 224 -14.38 -15.76 -9.04
C GLU A 224 -15.20 -16.87 -8.39
N GLY A 225 -15.92 -16.52 -7.34
CA GLY A 225 -16.91 -17.39 -6.70
C GLY A 225 -18.29 -16.75 -6.82
N PHE A 226 -19.28 -17.52 -7.27
CA PHE A 226 -20.66 -17.06 -7.28
C PHE A 226 -21.15 -16.88 -5.85
N GLY A 227 -21.75 -15.74 -5.55
CA GLY A 227 -22.27 -15.43 -4.24
C GLY A 227 -21.64 -14.18 -3.63
N GLY A 228 -21.92 -13.01 -4.18
CA GLY A 228 -21.50 -11.72 -3.64
C GLY A 228 -22.46 -11.20 -2.57
N SER A 229 -22.58 -9.88 -2.45
CA SER A 229 -23.42 -9.23 -1.44
C SER A 229 -24.92 -9.60 -1.53
N SER A 230 -25.39 -10.12 -2.66
CA SER A 230 -26.76 -10.63 -2.84
C SER A 230 -27.13 -11.82 -1.96
N LEU A 231 -26.16 -12.54 -1.40
CA LEU A 231 -26.39 -13.64 -0.46
C LEU A 231 -26.73 -13.17 0.96
N TYR A 232 -26.59 -11.88 1.25
CA TYR A 232 -26.75 -11.29 2.57
C TYR A 232 -28.01 -10.45 2.65
N GLY A 233 -28.57 -10.32 3.85
CA GLY A 233 -29.79 -9.53 4.10
C GLY A 233 -29.51 -8.03 4.32
N GLU A 234 -30.59 -7.24 4.41
CA GLU A 234 -30.50 -5.78 4.63
C GLU A 234 -29.69 -5.39 5.87
N LYS A 235 -29.73 -6.21 6.92
CA LYS A 235 -28.98 -5.99 8.17
C LYS A 235 -27.45 -5.97 7.95
N ASP A 236 -26.96 -6.63 6.91
CA ASP A 236 -25.53 -6.76 6.61
C ASP A 236 -25.05 -5.69 5.61
N PHE A 237 -26.01 -4.95 5.02
CA PHE A 237 -25.73 -4.03 3.89
C PHE A 237 -24.70 -2.95 4.21
N VAL A 238 -24.71 -2.38 5.42
CA VAL A 238 -23.72 -1.37 5.83
C VAL A 238 -22.33 -1.97 5.96
N ASN A 239 -22.23 -3.16 6.55
CA ASN A 239 -20.96 -3.87 6.72
C ASN A 239 -20.35 -4.27 5.37
N LEU A 240 -21.20 -4.70 4.43
CA LEU A 240 -20.77 -5.10 3.11
C LEU A 240 -20.22 -3.93 2.27
N LYS A 241 -20.65 -2.70 2.53
CA LYS A 241 -20.09 -1.51 1.86
C LYS A 241 -18.63 -1.22 2.20
N VAL A 242 -18.17 -1.65 3.36
CA VAL A 242 -16.80 -1.43 3.84
C VAL A 242 -15.98 -2.72 3.82
N PHE A 243 -16.54 -3.80 3.24
CA PHE A 243 -15.91 -5.12 3.22
C PHE A 243 -14.50 -5.07 2.63
N ASP A 244 -14.35 -4.51 1.43
CA ASP A 244 -13.08 -4.48 0.70
C ASP A 244 -12.01 -3.71 1.48
N ASP A 245 -12.40 -2.59 2.11
CA ASP A 245 -11.47 -1.78 2.89
C ASP A 245 -11.07 -2.47 4.21
N VAL A 246 -12.02 -3.13 4.88
CA VAL A 246 -11.72 -3.90 6.10
C VAL A 246 -10.80 -5.08 5.80
N ILE A 247 -11.06 -5.80 4.71
CA ILE A 247 -10.20 -6.91 4.28
C ILE A 247 -8.81 -6.41 3.90
N GLY A 248 -8.72 -5.27 3.18
CA GLY A 248 -7.45 -4.65 2.80
C GLY A 248 -6.60 -4.16 3.98
N GLN A 249 -7.23 -3.87 5.12
CA GLN A 249 -6.55 -3.48 6.37
C GLN A 249 -6.31 -4.66 7.32
N SER A 250 -6.79 -5.85 6.98
CA SER A 250 -6.62 -7.04 7.79
C SER A 250 -5.28 -7.73 7.50
N GLY A 251 -4.74 -8.40 8.49
CA GLY A 251 -3.62 -9.32 8.32
C GLY A 251 -4.07 -10.70 7.87
N LEU A 252 -3.13 -11.63 7.76
CA LEU A 252 -3.38 -13.02 7.36
C LEU A 252 -2.72 -13.99 8.33
N GLY A 253 -3.41 -15.06 8.67
CA GLY A 253 -2.91 -16.06 9.59
C GLY A 253 -2.65 -15.47 10.98
N SER A 254 -1.44 -15.67 11.49
CA SER A 254 -0.95 -15.08 12.75
C SER A 254 -0.42 -13.64 12.58
N PHE A 255 -0.27 -13.15 11.35
CA PHE A 255 0.34 -11.85 11.04
C PHE A 255 -0.69 -10.74 11.01
N SER A 256 -0.45 -9.65 11.73
CA SER A 256 -1.07 -8.35 11.44
C SER A 256 -0.65 -7.85 10.05
N LEU A 257 -1.32 -6.86 9.50
CA LEU A 257 -0.94 -6.30 8.19
C LEU A 257 0.52 -5.80 8.17
N THR A 258 0.96 -5.14 9.25
CA THR A 258 2.34 -4.64 9.37
C THR A 258 3.35 -5.80 9.42
N GLU A 259 3.07 -6.84 10.20
CA GLU A 259 3.94 -8.02 10.28
C GLU A 259 3.96 -8.80 8.96
N LEU A 260 2.82 -8.90 8.27
CA LEU A 260 2.71 -9.52 6.96
C LEU A 260 3.59 -8.78 5.93
N ASN A 261 3.51 -7.46 5.88
CA ASN A 261 4.35 -6.65 4.98
C ASN A 261 5.84 -6.85 5.27
N LYS A 262 6.23 -6.95 6.54
CA LYS A 262 7.61 -7.26 6.93
C LYS A 262 8.02 -8.68 6.48
N ALA A 263 7.15 -9.67 6.63
CA ALA A 263 7.43 -11.05 6.25
C ALA A 263 7.48 -11.26 4.72
N LEU A 264 6.84 -10.39 3.95
CA LEU A 264 6.82 -10.43 2.49
C LEU A 264 7.96 -9.62 1.83
N ALA A 265 8.83 -8.98 2.61
CA ALA A 265 9.95 -8.22 2.06
C ALA A 265 10.82 -9.06 1.12
N GLY A 266 11.19 -8.49 -0.03
CA GLY A 266 11.93 -9.17 -1.09
C GLY A 266 11.11 -10.15 -1.93
N LYS A 267 9.82 -10.33 -1.64
CA LYS A 267 8.89 -11.16 -2.42
C LYS A 267 7.97 -10.30 -3.26
N ILE A 268 7.78 -10.71 -4.50
CA ILE A 268 6.86 -10.06 -5.42
C ILE A 268 5.61 -10.93 -5.54
N ALA A 269 4.74 -10.79 -4.56
CA ALA A 269 3.45 -11.47 -4.49
C ALA A 269 2.41 -10.55 -3.86
N ASN A 270 1.24 -10.48 -4.47
CA ASN A 270 0.09 -9.79 -3.89
C ASN A 270 -1.19 -10.57 -4.17
N VAL A 271 -2.15 -10.44 -3.28
CA VAL A 271 -3.52 -10.93 -3.42
C VAL A 271 -4.46 -9.89 -2.85
N ASN A 272 -5.55 -9.64 -3.53
CA ASN A 272 -6.65 -8.82 -3.07
C ASN A 272 -7.96 -9.61 -3.15
N LEU A 273 -8.79 -9.46 -2.14
CA LEU A 273 -10.14 -10.02 -2.08
C LEU A 273 -11.15 -8.89 -2.13
N SER A 274 -12.17 -9.00 -2.98
CA SER A 274 -13.24 -8.03 -3.11
C SER A 274 -14.58 -8.70 -3.35
N MET A 275 -15.68 -7.96 -3.15
CA MET A 275 -17.03 -8.49 -3.32
C MET A 275 -17.90 -7.49 -4.06
N ASP A 276 -18.59 -7.95 -5.10
CA ASP A 276 -19.65 -7.19 -5.77
C ASP A 276 -21.05 -7.72 -5.43
N GLY A 277 -22.05 -7.37 -6.23
CA GLY A 277 -23.44 -7.82 -6.05
C GLY A 277 -23.62 -9.33 -6.16
N LEU A 278 -22.92 -10.00 -7.09
CA LEU A 278 -23.13 -11.39 -7.46
C LEU A 278 -21.92 -12.30 -7.20
N TYR A 279 -20.72 -11.73 -7.11
CA TYR A 279 -19.48 -12.50 -7.04
C TYR A 279 -18.56 -12.03 -5.92
N THR A 280 -17.82 -12.97 -5.38
CA THR A 280 -16.60 -12.71 -4.60
C THR A 280 -15.42 -12.93 -5.53
N HIS A 281 -14.51 -11.95 -5.59
CA HIS A 281 -13.36 -11.95 -6.47
C HIS A 281 -12.08 -12.05 -5.66
N ALA A 282 -11.14 -12.83 -6.14
CA ALA A 282 -9.76 -12.74 -5.69
C ALA A 282 -8.86 -12.47 -6.90
N SER A 283 -8.06 -11.44 -6.81
CA SER A 283 -7.08 -11.09 -7.83
C SER A 283 -5.69 -11.04 -7.21
N GLY A 284 -4.67 -11.33 -8.01
CA GLY A 284 -3.31 -11.28 -7.53
C GLY A 284 -2.28 -11.33 -8.65
N SER A 285 -1.05 -11.02 -8.31
CA SER A 285 0.08 -11.20 -9.19
C SER A 285 1.32 -11.61 -8.42
N SER A 286 2.19 -12.36 -9.08
CA SER A 286 3.49 -12.74 -8.53
C SER A 286 4.52 -12.93 -9.64
N THR A 287 5.78 -13.13 -9.24
CA THR A 287 6.76 -13.80 -10.09
C THR A 287 6.56 -15.31 -10.04
N PRO A 288 7.07 -16.09 -10.99
CA PRO A 288 7.09 -17.56 -10.90
C PRO A 288 7.79 -18.07 -9.62
N LYS A 289 8.81 -17.35 -9.14
CA LYS A 289 9.53 -17.64 -7.90
C LYS A 289 8.64 -17.52 -6.67
N ASP A 290 7.73 -16.55 -6.67
CA ASP A 290 6.91 -16.19 -5.50
C ASP A 290 5.46 -16.67 -5.62
N VAL A 291 5.14 -17.51 -6.62
CA VAL A 291 3.77 -18.01 -6.85
C VAL A 291 3.23 -18.80 -5.65
N GLU A 292 4.10 -19.54 -4.96
CA GLU A 292 3.70 -20.27 -3.73
C GLU A 292 3.26 -19.29 -2.64
N THR A 293 3.99 -18.20 -2.45
CA THR A 293 3.62 -17.13 -1.49
C THR A 293 2.26 -16.52 -1.84
N MET A 294 2.02 -16.21 -3.13
CA MET A 294 0.73 -15.71 -3.58
C MET A 294 -0.41 -16.70 -3.29
N LEU A 295 -0.20 -17.99 -3.54
CA LEU A 295 -1.22 -19.01 -3.27
C LEU A 295 -1.43 -19.25 -1.76
N GLN A 296 -0.39 -19.12 -0.93
CA GLN A 296 -0.51 -19.16 0.53
C GLN A 296 -1.35 -17.98 1.04
N MET A 297 -1.14 -16.77 0.51
CA MET A 297 -1.96 -15.61 0.84
C MET A 297 -3.42 -15.83 0.43
N LEU A 298 -3.66 -16.32 -0.79
CA LEU A 298 -5.00 -16.65 -1.26
C LEU A 298 -5.69 -17.66 -0.31
N TYR A 299 -5.00 -18.71 0.08
CA TYR A 299 -5.53 -19.71 1.01
C TYR A 299 -5.91 -19.07 2.35
N LEU A 300 -5.06 -18.21 2.91
CA LEU A 300 -5.30 -17.54 4.18
C LEU A 300 -6.47 -16.55 4.12
N TYR A 301 -6.69 -15.87 3.00
CA TYR A 301 -7.87 -15.03 2.82
C TYR A 301 -9.19 -15.78 2.95
N PHE A 302 -9.22 -17.07 2.61
CA PHE A 302 -10.43 -17.89 2.73
C PHE A 302 -10.50 -18.72 4.00
N THR A 303 -9.40 -18.87 4.74
CA THR A 303 -9.35 -19.77 5.90
C THR A 303 -8.99 -19.09 7.20
N ASN A 304 -8.17 -18.05 7.18
CA ASN A 304 -7.66 -17.45 8.41
C ASN A 304 -7.26 -15.96 8.19
N ILE A 305 -8.26 -15.08 8.19
CA ILE A 305 -8.04 -13.64 8.18
C ILE A 305 -7.74 -13.18 9.62
N ASN A 306 -6.66 -12.43 9.80
CA ASN A 306 -6.32 -11.84 11.08
C ASN A 306 -7.20 -10.63 11.37
N LYS A 307 -8.04 -10.73 12.40
CA LYS A 307 -8.96 -9.66 12.83
C LYS A 307 -8.22 -8.67 13.73
N ASP A 308 -7.67 -7.62 13.14
CA ASP A 308 -7.03 -6.53 13.87
C ASP A 308 -8.05 -5.46 14.27
N GLN A 309 -8.51 -5.50 15.52
CA GLN A 309 -9.48 -4.53 16.06
C GLN A 309 -8.95 -3.09 15.99
N LYS A 310 -7.65 -2.88 16.23
CA LYS A 310 -7.05 -1.54 16.18
C LYS A 310 -7.08 -0.96 14.77
N SER A 311 -6.77 -1.76 13.77
CA SER A 311 -6.85 -1.35 12.36
C SER A 311 -8.29 -1.07 11.95
N PHE A 312 -9.24 -1.90 12.38
CA PHE A 312 -10.67 -1.66 12.16
C PHE A 312 -11.15 -0.35 12.79
N ASP A 313 -10.84 -0.10 14.07
CA ASP A 313 -11.24 1.13 14.76
C ASP A 313 -10.63 2.39 14.10
N ASN A 314 -9.40 2.29 13.60
CA ASN A 314 -8.77 3.37 12.85
C ASN A 314 -9.48 3.61 11.51
N LEU A 315 -9.87 2.57 10.80
CA LEU A 315 -10.62 2.67 9.55
C LEU A 315 -11.98 3.35 9.78
N ILE A 316 -12.73 2.93 10.82
CA ILE A 316 -14.01 3.55 11.15
C ILE A 316 -13.87 5.05 11.46
N LYS A 317 -12.82 5.45 12.20
CA LYS A 317 -12.54 6.87 12.46
C LYS A 317 -12.23 7.66 11.17
N GLN A 318 -11.54 7.06 10.22
CA GLN A 318 -11.30 7.69 8.91
C GLN A 318 -12.61 7.89 8.15
N TYR A 319 -13.51 6.91 8.16
CA TYR A 319 -14.83 7.05 7.58
C TYR A 319 -15.67 8.13 8.25
N GLU A 320 -15.65 8.23 9.58
CA GLU A 320 -16.36 9.29 10.31
C GLU A 320 -15.91 10.68 9.89
N VAL A 321 -14.58 10.88 9.76
CA VAL A 321 -14.03 12.16 9.26
C VAL A 321 -14.44 12.41 7.82
N ALA A 322 -14.27 11.44 6.93
CA ALA A 322 -14.63 11.58 5.52
C ALA A 322 -16.13 11.87 5.32
N LEU A 323 -17.01 11.26 6.12
CA LEU A 323 -18.44 11.49 6.05
C LEU A 323 -18.85 12.87 6.56
N LYS A 324 -18.19 13.40 7.60
CA LYS A 324 -18.41 14.75 8.10
C LYS A 324 -18.11 15.82 7.03
N ASP A 325 -17.06 15.60 6.26
CA ASP A 325 -16.61 16.55 5.24
C ASP A 325 -17.21 16.30 3.85
N ARG A 326 -17.92 15.20 3.70
CA ARG A 326 -18.51 14.77 2.43
C ARG A 326 -19.41 15.84 1.79
N ALA A 327 -20.23 16.52 2.59
CA ALA A 327 -21.15 17.56 2.10
C ALA A 327 -20.44 18.84 1.62
N LEU A 328 -19.14 18.99 1.87
CA LEU A 328 -18.36 20.15 1.45
C LEU A 328 -17.84 20.03 0.02
N SER A 329 -17.87 18.84 -0.56
CA SER A 329 -17.44 18.60 -1.94
C SER A 329 -18.60 18.79 -2.91
N PRO A 330 -18.54 19.79 -3.83
CA PRO A 330 -19.59 19.97 -4.85
C PRO A 330 -19.79 18.74 -5.72
N ASP A 331 -18.71 18.05 -6.08
CA ASP A 331 -18.75 16.83 -6.92
C ASP A 331 -19.47 15.68 -6.20
N VAL A 332 -19.23 15.54 -4.91
CA VAL A 332 -19.92 14.53 -4.08
C VAL A 332 -21.41 14.87 -3.96
N ALA A 333 -21.73 16.13 -3.69
CA ALA A 333 -23.13 16.60 -3.63
C ALA A 333 -23.86 16.36 -4.95
N LEU A 334 -23.23 16.67 -6.08
CA LEU A 334 -23.76 16.39 -7.43
C LEU A 334 -23.96 14.89 -7.64
N GLY A 335 -22.97 14.07 -7.32
CA GLY A 335 -23.04 12.63 -7.45
C GLY A 335 -24.15 11.99 -6.61
N ASP A 336 -24.32 12.43 -5.37
CA ASP A 336 -25.37 11.94 -4.47
C ASP A 336 -26.77 12.37 -4.94
N THR A 337 -26.92 13.62 -5.39
CA THR A 337 -28.17 14.14 -5.95
C THR A 337 -28.56 13.37 -7.22
N THR A 338 -27.60 13.12 -8.10
CA THR A 338 -27.82 12.34 -9.34
C THR A 338 -28.26 10.91 -9.04
N ARG A 339 -27.61 10.24 -8.07
CA ARG A 339 -28.01 8.89 -7.65
C ARG A 339 -29.40 8.85 -7.03
N ALA A 340 -29.73 9.81 -6.16
CA ALA A 340 -31.03 9.92 -5.54
C ALA A 340 -32.14 10.14 -6.60
N SER A 341 -31.91 11.03 -7.56
CA SER A 341 -32.82 11.29 -8.67
C SER A 341 -33.05 10.06 -9.54
N ASN A 342 -31.99 9.36 -9.93
CA ASN A 342 -32.08 8.12 -10.71
C ASN A 342 -32.79 7.00 -9.95
N HIS A 343 -32.64 6.92 -8.64
CA HIS A 343 -33.34 5.93 -7.82
C HIS A 343 -34.83 6.22 -7.73
N SER A 344 -35.23 7.48 -7.60
CA SER A 344 -36.63 7.91 -7.60
C SER A 344 -37.31 7.64 -8.95
N LEU A 345 -36.63 7.92 -10.06
CA LEU A 345 -37.12 7.61 -11.42
C LEU A 345 -37.36 6.11 -11.62
N ARG A 346 -36.43 5.25 -11.18
CA ARG A 346 -36.60 3.79 -11.27
C ARG A 346 -37.80 3.26 -10.49
N LYS A 347 -38.12 3.86 -9.34
CA LYS A 347 -39.33 3.52 -8.58
C LYS A 347 -40.61 3.94 -9.30
N THR A 348 -40.57 5.04 -10.04
CA THR A 348 -41.74 5.54 -10.81
C THR A 348 -42.03 4.69 -12.04
N PHE A 349 -41.00 4.12 -12.68
CA PHE A 349 -41.16 3.23 -13.85
C PHE A 349 -41.48 1.77 -13.49
N ARG A 350 -41.47 1.39 -12.22
CA ARG A 350 -41.87 0.04 -11.76
C ARG A 350 -43.30 -0.04 -11.21
N ARG A 351 -44.07 1.03 -11.32
CA ARG A 351 -45.52 1.06 -11.11
C ARG A 351 -46.23 1.16 -12.46
#